data_64b9dc2473019958a1bc93cb02811de1
#
_entry.id   64b9dc2473019958a1bc93cb02811de1
#
_cell.length_a   1.000
_cell.length_b   1.000
_cell.length_c   1.000
_cell.angle_alpha   90.00
_cell.angle_beta   90.00
_cell.angle_gamma   90.00
#
_symmetry.space_group_name_H-M   'P 1'
#
loop_
_entity.id
_entity.type
_entity.pdbx_description
1 polymer ?
#
loop_
_entity_poly.entity_id
_entity_poly.type
_entity_poly.pdbx_seq_one_letter_code
_entity_poly.pdbx_strand_id
1 'polypeptide(L)'
;MGVRCVQPVLSDVPLADETPEADDEAPARGLRLGTAVTAEGGRSPVRVAPGLLTRHVHVVGATGTGKSTLLRAVGHGVLSAAAAGAGGGRGAAGAGGGMMVLDPHGSTVDAMIAEAPEEVLGRITLVRLDDIDHPVRLNPFRRRDAEKVLEDVMSMLYEIFDPRHEGIIGPRFERIFRQIMAAQRALLGDDATLTLVPAMLADRDSLQGLTRALAKTDPVLAREIRTELADNRSSDFSDILAWVSCKFDRLVRSRVMREVFGSGRETLDVAGIIDTGGILLVDLATPAVGEDTSRFVAMTLLMEAEMALTSRRRTGRGARGRHPGRGPAGRPEAECDPFLVVVDEVQRVQCDSLSRLLAEGRKFGAGVVLAHQHLGQLSPSMLGALEANAATLLAFRSSGVDAARAHDRLGTWTGGPLTRLPSLRAATTLASPHGQTQAFTLQVDHNERVAALIDDDEACDRIDAVEAARVRWNGFDRARPLNAEDLEKARKRLLQRASDGPAEEDKKGSGSSSSGTSFLDEWLANRRASGADGSASTAS
;
A
#
# COMPACT_ATOMS: atom_id res chain seq x y z
N MET A 1 -41.64 26.11 13.64
CA MET A 1 -40.63 27.10 13.16
C MET A 1 -39.64 26.39 12.28
N GLY A 2 -39.74 26.58 10.97
CA GLY A 2 -38.81 25.94 10.02
C GLY A 2 -37.47 26.65 10.07
N VAL A 3 -36.43 25.94 10.47
CA VAL A 3 -35.04 26.42 10.38
C VAL A 3 -34.70 26.51 8.90
N ARG A 4 -34.60 27.71 8.36
CA ARG A 4 -34.08 27.95 7.01
C ARG A 4 -32.59 27.62 7.02
N CYS A 5 -32.19 26.52 6.37
CA CYS A 5 -30.78 26.26 6.05
C CYS A 5 -30.33 27.34 5.04
N VAL A 6 -29.48 28.24 5.48
CA VAL A 6 -28.77 29.16 4.58
C VAL A 6 -27.53 28.41 4.10
N GLN A 7 -27.44 28.18 2.81
CA GLN A 7 -26.26 27.57 2.19
C GLN A 7 -25.38 28.63 1.54
N PRO A 8 -24.04 28.47 1.53
CA PRO A 8 -23.14 29.44 0.92
C PRO A 8 -23.36 29.56 -0.59
N VAL A 9 -22.97 30.66 -1.12
CA VAL A 9 -23.02 30.95 -2.55
C VAL A 9 -22.02 30.04 -3.26
N LEU A 10 -22.43 29.44 -4.37
CA LEU A 10 -21.62 28.50 -5.15
C LEU A 10 -20.50 29.16 -5.99
N SER A 11 -20.36 30.49 -5.96
CA SER A 11 -19.39 31.22 -6.77
C SER A 11 -17.93 30.82 -6.58
N ASP A 12 -17.59 30.19 -5.43
CA ASP A 12 -16.21 29.85 -5.08
C ASP A 12 -15.90 28.33 -5.20
N VAL A 13 -16.80 27.54 -5.80
CA VAL A 13 -16.51 26.14 -6.10
C VAL A 13 -15.48 26.10 -7.23
N PRO A 14 -14.28 25.51 -7.01
CA PRO A 14 -13.28 25.44 -8.06
C PRO A 14 -13.79 24.53 -9.16
N LEU A 15 -14.16 25.11 -10.27
CA LEU A 15 -14.36 24.40 -11.51
C LEU A 15 -12.97 24.06 -12.08
N ALA A 16 -12.80 22.87 -12.64
CA ALA A 16 -11.58 22.52 -13.32
C ALA A 16 -11.42 23.45 -14.54
N ASP A 17 -10.43 24.32 -14.45
CA ASP A 17 -10.12 25.40 -15.38
C ASP A 17 -11.26 26.44 -15.57
N GLU A 18 -10.92 27.71 -15.36
CA GLU A 18 -11.69 28.80 -15.91
C GLU A 18 -11.78 28.58 -17.43
N THR A 19 -12.93 28.15 -17.90
CA THR A 19 -13.17 27.96 -19.32
C THR A 19 -13.08 29.31 -20.03
N PRO A 20 -12.29 29.43 -21.09
CA PRO A 20 -12.65 30.37 -22.14
C PRO A 20 -14.00 29.90 -22.69
N GLU A 21 -14.87 30.86 -22.97
CA GLU A 21 -16.26 30.71 -23.41
C GLU A 21 -16.54 29.45 -24.25
N ALA A 22 -17.60 28.78 -23.86
CA ALA A 22 -18.16 27.55 -24.33
C ALA A 22 -17.96 27.21 -25.82
N ASP A 23 -17.19 26.15 -26.07
CA ASP A 23 -17.59 25.17 -27.08
C ASP A 23 -18.33 24.05 -26.33
N ASP A 24 -19.60 23.89 -26.57
CA ASP A 24 -20.51 22.93 -25.92
C ASP A 24 -20.15 21.44 -26.13
N GLU A 25 -19.02 21.12 -26.77
CA GLU A 25 -18.57 19.77 -27.11
C GLU A 25 -17.24 19.33 -26.43
N ALA A 26 -16.58 20.18 -25.64
CA ALA A 26 -15.37 19.75 -24.95
C ALA A 26 -15.73 18.88 -23.72
N PRO A 27 -15.18 17.64 -23.57
CA PRO A 27 -15.40 16.85 -22.37
C PRO A 27 -14.93 17.65 -21.17
N ALA A 28 -15.84 17.93 -20.24
CA ALA A 28 -15.56 18.75 -19.06
C ALA A 28 -14.39 18.16 -18.27
N ARG A 29 -13.25 18.85 -18.29
CA ARG A 29 -11.99 18.42 -17.66
C ARG A 29 -12.13 18.39 -16.14
N GLY A 30 -11.69 17.30 -15.47
CA GLY A 30 -11.66 17.12 -14.02
C GLY A 30 -12.52 15.95 -13.50
N LEU A 31 -12.12 15.45 -12.33
CA LEU A 31 -12.80 14.34 -11.65
C LEU A 31 -14.13 14.81 -11.07
N ARG A 32 -15.22 14.17 -11.44
CA ARG A 32 -16.55 14.50 -10.91
C ARG A 32 -16.74 13.87 -9.53
N LEU A 33 -16.98 14.69 -8.51
CA LEU A 33 -17.24 14.23 -7.14
C LEU A 33 -18.74 14.11 -6.84
N GLY A 34 -19.57 14.84 -7.57
CA GLY A 34 -21.01 14.90 -7.32
C GLY A 34 -21.61 16.23 -7.77
N THR A 35 -22.63 16.66 -7.06
CA THR A 35 -23.41 17.87 -7.36
C THR A 35 -23.48 18.75 -6.11
N ALA A 36 -23.09 20.01 -6.22
CA ALA A 36 -23.33 21.02 -5.18
C ALA A 36 -24.81 21.38 -5.15
N VAL A 37 -25.36 21.47 -3.95
CA VAL A 37 -26.80 21.75 -3.73
C VAL A 37 -26.94 23.00 -2.88
N THR A 38 -27.70 24.00 -3.38
CA THR A 38 -28.05 25.23 -2.65
C THR A 38 -29.34 25.09 -1.86
N ALA A 39 -29.56 26.00 -0.91
CA ALA A 39 -30.81 26.07 -0.13
C ALA A 39 -32.05 26.32 -1.02
N GLU A 40 -31.86 27.01 -2.13
CA GLU A 40 -32.89 27.37 -3.11
C GLU A 40 -33.17 26.25 -4.13
N GLY A 41 -32.49 25.09 -3.99
CA GLY A 41 -32.62 23.95 -4.89
C GLY A 41 -31.76 24.01 -6.15
N GLY A 42 -30.88 25.01 -6.26
CA GLY A 42 -29.90 25.10 -7.34
C GLY A 42 -28.92 23.89 -7.30
N ARG A 43 -28.57 23.37 -8.47
CA ARG A 43 -27.67 22.22 -8.61
C ARG A 43 -26.57 22.54 -9.61
N SER A 44 -25.32 22.28 -9.25
CA SER A 44 -24.16 22.45 -10.12
C SER A 44 -23.19 21.29 -9.98
N PRO A 45 -22.68 20.72 -11.08
CA PRO A 45 -21.72 19.63 -11.01
C PRO A 45 -20.42 20.11 -10.36
N VAL A 46 -19.89 19.29 -9.43
CA VAL A 46 -18.61 19.56 -8.77
C VAL A 46 -17.55 18.70 -9.40
N ARG A 47 -16.55 19.35 -9.97
CA ARG A 47 -15.38 18.72 -10.57
C ARG A 47 -14.11 19.26 -9.95
N VAL A 48 -13.12 18.40 -9.78
CA VAL A 48 -11.83 18.76 -9.17
C VAL A 48 -10.70 18.34 -10.11
N ALA A 49 -9.80 19.25 -10.40
CA ALA A 49 -8.60 18.91 -11.17
C ALA A 49 -7.75 17.87 -10.41
N PRO A 50 -7.22 16.82 -11.07
CA PRO A 50 -6.41 15.79 -10.40
C PRO A 50 -5.26 16.36 -9.58
N GLY A 51 -4.61 17.42 -10.04
CA GLY A 51 -3.54 18.11 -9.32
C GLY A 51 -3.97 18.75 -8.00
N LEU A 52 -5.25 19.09 -7.81
CA LEU A 52 -5.74 19.60 -6.54
C LEU A 52 -5.92 18.49 -5.49
N LEU A 53 -6.15 17.25 -5.92
CA LEU A 53 -6.23 16.11 -5.01
C LEU A 53 -4.85 15.75 -4.39
N THR A 54 -3.74 16.23 -4.96
CA THR A 54 -2.42 16.10 -4.34
C THR A 54 -2.27 16.94 -3.07
N ARG A 55 -3.24 17.80 -2.75
CA ARG A 55 -3.35 18.51 -1.47
C ARG A 55 -4.10 17.72 -0.41
N HIS A 56 -4.28 16.43 -0.63
CA HIS A 56 -4.90 15.42 0.22
C HIS A 56 -6.38 15.69 0.52
N VAL A 57 -7.09 14.59 0.75
CA VAL A 57 -8.55 14.59 0.97
C VAL A 57 -8.86 13.81 2.24
N HIS A 58 -9.58 14.46 3.14
CA HIS A 58 -10.09 13.88 4.36
C HIS A 58 -11.59 13.62 4.24
N VAL A 59 -11.99 12.36 4.39
CA VAL A 59 -13.39 11.92 4.33
C VAL A 59 -13.79 11.32 5.68
N VAL A 60 -14.77 11.93 6.35
CA VAL A 60 -15.25 11.45 7.65
C VAL A 60 -16.76 11.29 7.65
N GLY A 61 -17.27 10.25 8.32
CA GLY A 61 -18.71 10.04 8.49
C GLY A 61 -19.08 8.64 8.95
N ALA A 62 -20.23 8.48 9.57
CA ALA A 62 -20.72 7.20 10.04
C ALA A 62 -20.88 6.17 8.92
N THR A 63 -21.06 4.90 9.28
CA THR A 63 -21.32 3.81 8.32
C THR A 63 -22.60 4.09 7.52
N GLY A 64 -22.62 3.76 6.23
CA GLY A 64 -23.78 3.91 5.35
C GLY A 64 -24.13 5.37 4.98
N THR A 65 -23.24 6.33 5.20
CA THR A 65 -23.48 7.74 4.89
C THR A 65 -23.05 8.16 3.47
N GLY A 66 -22.29 7.31 2.75
CA GLY A 66 -21.87 7.58 1.37
C GLY A 66 -20.36 7.71 1.17
N LYS A 67 -19.51 7.38 2.16
CA LYS A 67 -18.05 7.44 2.04
C LYS A 67 -17.53 6.59 0.89
N SER A 68 -17.83 5.29 0.89
CA SER A 68 -17.36 4.37 -0.16
C SER A 68 -17.95 4.74 -1.53
N THR A 69 -19.18 5.29 -1.60
CA THR A 69 -19.73 5.86 -2.85
C THR A 69 -18.89 7.03 -3.35
N LEU A 70 -18.42 7.90 -2.46
CA LEU A 70 -17.51 8.99 -2.82
C LEU A 70 -16.16 8.45 -3.32
N LEU A 71 -15.57 7.46 -2.62
CA LEU A 71 -14.30 6.86 -3.04
C LEU A 71 -14.43 6.22 -4.44
N ARG A 72 -15.57 5.60 -4.73
CA ARG A 72 -15.88 5.07 -6.08
C ARG A 72 -15.98 6.20 -7.11
N ALA A 73 -16.64 7.32 -6.79
CA ALA A 73 -16.70 8.46 -7.68
C ALA A 73 -15.32 9.04 -8.00
N VAL A 74 -14.43 9.12 -7.01
CA VAL A 74 -13.01 9.50 -7.21
C VAL A 74 -12.32 8.49 -8.12
N GLY A 75 -12.45 7.19 -7.83
CA GLY A 75 -11.84 6.12 -8.63
C GLY A 75 -12.33 6.11 -10.06
N HIS A 76 -13.64 6.19 -10.29
CA HIS A 76 -14.23 6.29 -11.62
C HIS A 76 -13.72 7.52 -12.39
N GLY A 77 -13.55 8.64 -11.71
CA GLY A 77 -12.96 9.84 -12.31
C GLY A 77 -11.52 9.62 -12.80
N VAL A 78 -10.69 8.90 -12.01
CA VAL A 78 -9.31 8.56 -12.41
C VAL A 78 -9.31 7.57 -13.57
N LEU A 79 -10.17 6.54 -13.53
CA LEU A 79 -10.32 5.54 -14.59
C LEU A 79 -10.74 6.19 -15.92
N SER A 80 -11.74 7.09 -15.86
CA SER A 80 -12.23 7.82 -17.05
C SER A 80 -11.16 8.77 -17.61
N ALA A 81 -10.40 9.46 -16.76
CA ALA A 81 -9.29 10.30 -17.20
C ALA A 81 -8.15 9.49 -17.82
N ALA A 82 -7.89 8.29 -17.30
CA ALA A 82 -6.92 7.35 -17.83
C ALA A 82 -7.34 6.80 -19.20
N ALA A 83 -8.64 6.54 -19.42
CA ALA A 83 -9.20 6.11 -20.69
C ALA A 83 -9.06 7.22 -21.76
N ALA A 84 -9.43 8.45 -21.42
CA ALA A 84 -9.29 9.62 -22.31
C ALA A 84 -7.84 9.86 -22.75
N GLY A 85 -6.85 9.57 -21.87
CA GLY A 85 -5.43 9.63 -22.19
C GLY A 85 -4.93 8.51 -23.11
N ALA A 86 -5.61 7.38 -23.19
CA ALA A 86 -5.21 6.24 -23.99
C ALA A 86 -5.43 6.46 -25.50
N GLY A 87 -6.44 7.27 -25.89
CA GLY A 87 -6.78 7.56 -27.29
C GLY A 87 -5.94 8.69 -27.93
N GLY A 88 -5.19 9.47 -27.16
CA GLY A 88 -4.34 10.54 -27.65
C GLY A 88 -2.89 10.07 -27.78
N GLY A 89 -2.27 10.25 -28.98
CA GLY A 89 -0.90 9.83 -29.26
C GLY A 89 0.12 10.24 -28.16
N ARG A 90 1.36 9.78 -28.28
CA ARG A 90 2.49 9.84 -27.31
C ARG A 90 2.69 11.12 -26.46
N GLY A 91 1.86 12.14 -26.63
CA GLY A 91 1.85 13.39 -25.84
C GLY A 91 0.72 13.54 -24.85
N ALA A 92 -0.33 12.69 -24.89
CA ALA A 92 -1.51 12.78 -24.02
C ALA A 92 -1.41 11.94 -22.73
N ALA A 93 -0.28 11.26 -22.52
CA ALA A 93 -0.03 10.40 -21.36
C ALA A 93 0.04 11.16 -20.00
N GLY A 94 -0.14 12.48 -19.99
CA GLY A 94 -0.03 13.30 -18.77
C GLY A 94 -1.36 13.73 -18.16
N ALA A 95 -2.50 13.39 -18.75
CA ALA A 95 -3.78 13.97 -18.32
C ALA A 95 -4.52 13.14 -17.23
N GLY A 96 -4.12 11.91 -16.99
CA GLY A 96 -4.87 11.07 -16.07
C GLY A 96 -4.01 10.23 -15.15
N GLY A 97 -3.30 10.76 -14.21
CA GLY A 97 -2.48 10.05 -13.23
C GLY A 97 -2.85 8.60 -12.92
N GLY A 98 -2.12 7.94 -12.04
CA GLY A 98 -2.44 6.60 -11.56
C GLY A 98 -3.11 6.62 -10.20
N MET A 99 -3.54 5.47 -9.70
CA MET A 99 -4.04 5.34 -8.34
C MET A 99 -3.74 3.98 -7.74
N MET A 100 -3.66 3.97 -6.40
CA MET A 100 -3.73 2.76 -5.58
C MET A 100 -4.95 2.88 -4.68
N VAL A 101 -5.74 1.82 -4.62
CA VAL A 101 -6.91 1.74 -3.73
C VAL A 101 -6.72 0.58 -2.78
N LEU A 102 -6.82 0.84 -1.48
CA LEU A 102 -6.83 -0.18 -0.43
C LEU A 102 -8.25 -0.28 0.13
N ASP A 103 -8.90 -1.42 -0.11
CA ASP A 103 -10.26 -1.70 0.36
C ASP A 103 -10.26 -2.92 1.29
N PRO A 104 -10.63 -2.77 2.57
CA PRO A 104 -10.71 -3.87 3.52
C PRO A 104 -11.74 -4.94 3.17
N HIS A 105 -12.74 -4.63 2.34
CA HIS A 105 -13.90 -5.47 2.08
C HIS A 105 -14.05 -5.91 0.61
N GLY A 106 -13.29 -5.32 -0.31
CA GLY A 106 -13.29 -5.65 -1.74
C GLY A 106 -14.45 -5.04 -2.55
N SER A 107 -15.54 -4.66 -1.91
CA SER A 107 -16.75 -4.18 -2.61
C SER A 107 -16.54 -2.90 -3.41
N THR A 108 -15.67 -2.00 -2.95
CA THR A 108 -15.31 -0.77 -3.66
C THR A 108 -14.44 -1.09 -4.87
N VAL A 109 -13.55 -2.07 -4.74
CA VAL A 109 -12.68 -2.57 -5.82
C VAL A 109 -13.53 -3.18 -6.94
N ASP A 110 -14.43 -4.11 -6.60
CA ASP A 110 -15.31 -4.75 -7.60
C ASP A 110 -16.17 -3.75 -8.34
N ALA A 111 -16.77 -2.80 -7.61
CA ALA A 111 -17.57 -1.75 -8.21
C ALA A 111 -16.74 -0.85 -9.14
N MET A 112 -15.49 -0.52 -8.79
CA MET A 112 -14.60 0.26 -9.65
C MET A 112 -14.25 -0.48 -10.94
N ILE A 113 -14.01 -1.80 -10.89
CA ILE A 113 -13.74 -2.62 -12.07
C ILE A 113 -14.99 -2.70 -12.96
N ALA A 114 -16.15 -2.96 -12.36
CA ALA A 114 -17.42 -3.06 -13.05
C ALA A 114 -17.80 -1.78 -13.82
N GLU A 115 -17.45 -0.61 -13.28
CA GLU A 115 -17.69 0.70 -13.89
C GLU A 115 -16.52 1.19 -14.78
N ALA A 116 -15.41 0.44 -14.85
CA ALA A 116 -14.23 0.87 -15.59
C ALA A 116 -14.48 0.90 -17.10
N PRO A 117 -14.02 1.95 -17.82
CA PRO A 117 -13.97 1.94 -19.26
C PRO A 117 -13.10 0.78 -19.78
N GLU A 118 -13.50 0.18 -20.89
CA GLU A 118 -12.82 -0.99 -21.47
C GLU A 118 -11.34 -0.71 -21.79
N GLU A 119 -11.05 0.51 -22.23
CA GLU A 119 -9.71 0.96 -22.62
C GLU A 119 -8.69 0.96 -21.47
N VAL A 120 -9.15 0.95 -20.21
CA VAL A 120 -8.27 0.97 -19.04
C VAL A 120 -8.14 -0.38 -18.35
N LEU A 121 -8.94 -1.38 -18.69
CA LEU A 121 -8.90 -2.70 -18.05
C LEU A 121 -7.49 -3.30 -18.07
N GLY A 122 -6.78 -3.18 -19.17
CA GLY A 122 -5.39 -3.63 -19.30
C GLY A 122 -4.36 -2.86 -18.46
N ARG A 123 -4.75 -1.74 -17.82
CA ARG A 123 -3.89 -0.95 -16.92
C ARG A 123 -4.19 -1.23 -15.45
N ILE A 124 -5.22 -2.01 -15.15
CA ILE A 124 -5.59 -2.40 -13.81
C ILE A 124 -4.73 -3.59 -13.37
N THR A 125 -4.04 -3.43 -12.26
CA THR A 125 -3.41 -4.50 -11.52
C THR A 125 -4.27 -4.78 -10.30
N LEU A 126 -4.85 -5.98 -10.23
CA LEU A 126 -5.71 -6.40 -9.13
C LEU A 126 -4.95 -7.29 -8.16
N VAL A 127 -5.12 -7.05 -6.87
CA VAL A 127 -4.64 -7.90 -5.78
C VAL A 127 -5.83 -8.36 -4.96
N ARG A 128 -5.96 -9.66 -4.72
CA ARG A 128 -6.91 -10.27 -3.80
C ARG A 128 -6.17 -11.12 -2.79
N LEU A 129 -6.31 -10.83 -1.51
CA LEU A 129 -5.56 -11.53 -0.47
C LEU A 129 -6.15 -12.88 -0.08
N ASP A 130 -7.40 -13.14 -0.36
CA ASP A 130 -8.07 -14.42 -0.07
C ASP A 130 -7.81 -15.49 -1.14
N ASP A 131 -7.35 -15.11 -2.33
CA ASP A 131 -6.94 -16.07 -3.36
C ASP A 131 -5.51 -16.59 -3.10
N ILE A 132 -5.45 -17.64 -2.31
CA ILE A 132 -4.19 -18.30 -1.92
C ILE A 132 -3.59 -19.19 -3.01
N ASP A 133 -4.30 -19.46 -4.07
CA ASP A 133 -3.82 -20.28 -5.18
C ASP A 133 -3.05 -19.44 -6.22
N HIS A 134 -3.36 -18.12 -6.27
CA HIS A 134 -2.67 -17.14 -7.10
C HIS A 134 -2.22 -15.93 -6.26
N PRO A 135 -1.35 -16.13 -5.26
CA PRO A 135 -1.02 -15.09 -4.31
C PRO A 135 -0.12 -14.02 -4.93
N VAL A 136 -0.39 -12.76 -4.58
CA VAL A 136 0.63 -11.71 -4.76
C VAL A 136 1.84 -12.03 -3.88
N ARG A 137 3.03 -11.74 -4.37
CA ARG A 137 4.27 -11.93 -3.60
C ARG A 137 4.97 -10.60 -3.40
N LEU A 138 5.28 -10.32 -2.15
CA LEU A 138 5.93 -9.10 -1.70
C LEU A 138 7.20 -9.46 -0.94
N ASN A 139 8.26 -8.73 -1.19
CA ASN A 139 9.47 -8.81 -0.39
C ASN A 139 10.09 -7.43 -0.18
N PRO A 140 9.66 -6.70 0.85
CA PRO A 140 10.18 -5.36 1.12
C PRO A 140 11.70 -5.34 1.33
N PHE A 141 12.29 -6.46 1.79
CA PHE A 141 13.72 -6.56 2.06
C PHE A 141 14.61 -6.67 0.82
N ARG A 142 14.05 -6.83 -0.37
CA ARG A 142 14.79 -6.72 -1.65
C ARG A 142 15.21 -5.30 -2.00
N ARG A 143 14.69 -4.31 -1.31
CA ARG A 143 15.01 -2.90 -1.58
C ARG A 143 16.45 -2.55 -1.18
N ARG A 144 17.05 -1.58 -1.88
CA ARG A 144 18.43 -1.16 -1.63
C ARG A 144 18.60 -0.47 -0.27
N ASP A 145 17.56 0.24 0.18
CA ASP A 145 17.55 0.93 1.47
C ASP A 145 17.02 0.01 2.58
N ALA A 146 17.86 -0.95 2.92
CA ALA A 146 17.51 -2.00 3.89
C ALA A 146 17.27 -1.47 5.31
N GLU A 147 17.99 -0.43 5.72
CA GLU A 147 17.84 0.15 7.06
C GLU A 147 16.50 0.84 7.20
N LYS A 148 16.12 1.67 6.20
CA LYS A 148 14.80 2.31 6.19
C LYS A 148 13.67 1.27 6.18
N VAL A 149 13.77 0.23 5.35
CA VAL A 149 12.77 -0.85 5.31
C VAL A 149 12.66 -1.52 6.67
N LEU A 150 13.78 -1.77 7.34
CA LEU A 150 13.78 -2.40 8.65
C LEU A 150 13.13 -1.52 9.71
N GLU A 151 13.36 -0.20 9.67
CA GLU A 151 12.67 0.77 10.53
C GLU A 151 11.16 0.80 10.27
N ASP A 152 10.76 0.87 9.01
CA ASP A 152 9.34 0.87 8.63
C ASP A 152 8.64 -0.43 9.05
N VAL A 153 9.28 -1.59 8.86
CA VAL A 153 8.74 -2.89 9.32
C VAL A 153 8.66 -2.94 10.85
N MET A 154 9.65 -2.40 11.56
CA MET A 154 9.56 -2.28 13.01
C MET A 154 8.38 -1.42 13.46
N SER A 155 8.17 -0.27 12.83
CA SER A 155 7.00 0.57 13.09
C SER A 155 5.69 -0.18 12.85
N MET A 156 5.59 -0.96 11.75
CA MET A 156 4.42 -1.80 11.49
C MET A 156 4.19 -2.85 12.58
N LEU A 157 5.26 -3.47 13.08
CA LEU A 157 5.15 -4.45 14.17
C LEU A 157 4.69 -3.80 15.47
N TYR A 158 5.16 -2.58 15.78
CA TYR A 158 4.65 -1.81 16.91
C TYR A 158 3.14 -1.53 16.76
N GLU A 159 2.71 -1.05 15.61
CA GLU A 159 1.30 -0.75 15.35
C GLU A 159 0.39 -1.98 15.44
N ILE A 160 0.89 -3.17 15.12
CA ILE A 160 0.10 -4.41 15.19
C ILE A 160 0.10 -5.01 16.59
N PHE A 161 1.25 -5.05 17.26
CA PHE A 161 1.39 -5.81 18.50
C PHE A 161 1.43 -4.93 19.75
N ASP A 162 1.81 -3.66 19.63
CA ASP A 162 1.96 -2.74 20.76
C ASP A 162 1.54 -1.29 20.42
N PRO A 163 0.31 -1.08 19.87
CA PRO A 163 -0.14 0.23 19.41
C PRO A 163 -0.22 1.28 20.51
N ARG A 164 -0.21 0.86 21.78
CA ARG A 164 -0.24 1.74 22.95
C ARG A 164 1.10 1.93 23.62
N HIS A 165 2.18 1.32 23.07
CA HIS A 165 3.51 1.31 23.66
C HIS A 165 3.53 0.82 25.12
N GLU A 166 2.78 -0.24 25.40
CA GLU A 166 2.69 -0.86 26.74
C GLU A 166 3.91 -1.76 27.05
N GLY A 167 4.89 -1.83 26.16
CA GLY A 167 6.12 -2.61 26.33
C GLY A 167 6.00 -4.07 25.87
N ILE A 168 4.97 -4.39 25.07
CA ILE A 168 4.81 -5.71 24.42
C ILE A 168 5.94 -5.92 23.40
N ILE A 169 6.34 -4.86 22.71
CA ILE A 169 7.55 -4.78 21.90
C ILE A 169 8.48 -3.75 22.56
N GLY A 170 9.74 -4.14 22.79
CA GLY A 170 10.71 -3.29 23.45
C GLY A 170 12.09 -3.37 22.79
N PRO A 171 13.08 -2.61 23.30
CA PRO A 171 14.41 -2.48 22.69
C PRO A 171 15.13 -3.81 22.46
N ARG A 172 14.87 -4.81 23.32
CA ARG A 172 15.46 -6.13 23.19
C ARG A 172 14.88 -6.91 22.00
N PHE A 173 13.56 -6.82 21.79
CA PHE A 173 12.91 -7.41 20.62
C PHE A 173 13.47 -6.79 19.34
N GLU A 174 13.51 -5.46 19.28
CA GLU A 174 14.00 -4.72 18.13
C GLU A 174 15.45 -5.10 17.80
N ARG A 175 16.31 -5.19 18.80
CA ARG A 175 17.72 -5.56 18.62
C ARG A 175 17.85 -6.97 18.04
N ILE A 176 17.15 -7.95 18.61
CA ILE A 176 17.18 -9.33 18.13
C ILE A 176 16.65 -9.41 16.69
N PHE A 177 15.55 -8.73 16.41
CA PHE A 177 14.98 -8.69 15.08
C PHE A 177 15.95 -8.10 14.05
N ARG A 178 16.58 -6.95 14.37
CA ARG A 178 17.59 -6.33 13.49
C ARG A 178 18.78 -7.25 13.24
N GLN A 179 19.28 -7.92 14.26
CA GLN A 179 20.40 -8.87 14.13
C GLN A 179 20.04 -10.05 13.23
N ILE A 180 18.85 -10.64 13.41
CA ILE A 180 18.41 -11.78 12.59
C ILE A 180 18.15 -11.36 11.14
N MET A 181 17.56 -10.19 10.90
CA MET A 181 17.38 -9.69 9.53
C MET A 181 18.70 -9.34 8.86
N ALA A 182 19.65 -8.74 9.57
CA ALA A 182 21.01 -8.50 9.07
C ALA A 182 21.71 -9.83 8.71
N ALA A 183 21.57 -10.85 9.56
CA ALA A 183 22.10 -12.18 9.31
C ALA A 183 21.49 -12.82 8.06
N GLN A 184 20.17 -12.73 7.90
CA GLN A 184 19.52 -13.20 6.67
C GLN A 184 20.04 -12.48 5.42
N ARG A 185 20.19 -11.18 5.48
CA ARG A 185 20.70 -10.41 4.33
C ARG A 185 22.15 -10.77 3.99
N ALA A 186 23.00 -10.99 4.99
CA ALA A 186 24.38 -11.40 4.77
C ALA A 186 24.48 -12.80 4.13
N LEU A 187 23.56 -13.70 4.43
CA LEU A 187 23.56 -15.09 3.96
C LEU A 187 22.70 -15.32 2.70
N LEU A 188 21.57 -14.64 2.59
CA LEU A 188 20.54 -14.89 1.58
C LEU A 188 20.38 -13.70 0.59
N GLY A 189 21.03 -12.58 0.87
CA GLY A 189 20.92 -11.38 0.03
C GLY A 189 19.47 -10.89 -0.07
N ASP A 190 19.00 -10.78 -1.31
CA ASP A 190 17.65 -10.30 -1.63
C ASP A 190 16.53 -11.30 -1.27
N ASP A 191 16.89 -12.52 -0.87
CA ASP A 191 15.95 -13.56 -0.47
C ASP A 191 15.64 -13.57 1.03
N ALA A 192 16.19 -12.62 1.79
CA ALA A 192 15.83 -12.42 3.19
C ALA A 192 14.33 -12.17 3.33
N THR A 193 13.68 -12.81 4.31
CA THR A 193 12.23 -12.71 4.49
C THR A 193 11.82 -12.78 5.96
N LEU A 194 10.73 -12.09 6.29
CA LEU A 194 10.17 -12.06 7.64
C LEU A 194 9.79 -13.46 8.15
N THR A 195 9.33 -14.33 7.26
CA THR A 195 8.84 -15.66 7.61
C THR A 195 9.93 -16.62 8.10
N LEU A 196 11.21 -16.33 7.85
CA LEU A 196 12.33 -17.11 8.34
C LEU A 196 12.77 -16.73 9.77
N VAL A 197 12.33 -15.61 10.31
CA VAL A 197 12.74 -15.13 11.65
C VAL A 197 12.44 -16.17 12.73
N PRO A 198 11.23 -16.75 12.85
CA PRO A 198 10.97 -17.78 13.88
C PRO A 198 11.84 -19.02 13.72
N ALA A 199 12.09 -19.45 12.49
CA ALA A 199 12.92 -20.64 12.24
C ALA A 199 14.37 -20.44 12.67
N MET A 200 14.91 -19.23 12.51
CA MET A 200 16.28 -18.90 12.96
C MET A 200 16.39 -18.75 14.47
N LEU A 201 15.29 -18.41 15.14
CA LEU A 201 15.21 -18.26 16.59
C LEU A 201 14.65 -19.49 17.31
N ALA A 202 14.38 -20.60 16.59
CA ALA A 202 13.65 -21.74 17.13
C ALA A 202 14.35 -22.39 18.33
N ASP A 203 15.68 -22.49 18.29
CA ASP A 203 16.49 -23.09 19.35
C ASP A 203 17.96 -22.63 19.27
N ARG A 204 18.73 -23.07 20.27
CA ARG A 204 20.17 -22.75 20.38
C ARG A 204 20.98 -23.31 19.21
N ASP A 205 20.65 -24.49 18.73
CA ASP A 205 21.41 -25.15 17.67
C ASP A 205 21.22 -24.41 16.34
N SER A 206 20.01 -23.90 16.10
CA SER A 206 19.73 -23.01 14.96
C SER A 206 20.57 -21.74 15.00
N LEU A 207 20.68 -21.08 16.17
CA LEU A 207 21.51 -19.90 16.36
C LEU A 207 23.00 -20.19 16.22
N GLN A 208 23.48 -21.34 16.71
CA GLN A 208 24.88 -21.76 16.52
C GLN A 208 25.16 -22.06 15.05
N GLY A 209 24.23 -22.69 14.33
CA GLY A 209 24.31 -22.90 12.89
C GLY A 209 24.40 -21.58 12.13
N LEU A 210 23.52 -20.62 12.48
CA LEU A 210 23.51 -19.28 11.92
C LEU A 210 24.85 -18.56 12.13
N THR A 211 25.39 -18.57 13.36
CA THR A 211 26.68 -17.92 13.68
C THR A 211 27.86 -18.54 12.96
N ARG A 212 27.87 -19.88 12.78
CA ARG A 212 28.90 -20.56 11.98
C ARG A 212 28.86 -20.17 10.51
N ALA A 213 27.65 -20.09 9.93
CA ALA A 213 27.49 -19.66 8.55
C ALA A 213 27.94 -18.19 8.36
N LEU A 214 27.58 -17.32 9.29
CA LEU A 214 27.96 -15.91 9.26
C LEU A 214 29.45 -15.66 9.46
N ALA A 215 30.16 -16.54 10.16
CA ALA A 215 31.59 -16.32 10.49
C ALA A 215 32.48 -16.08 9.25
N LYS A 216 32.04 -16.53 8.06
CA LYS A 216 32.76 -16.33 6.78
C LYS A 216 32.37 -15.04 6.07
N THR A 217 31.13 -14.56 6.24
CA THR A 217 30.58 -13.41 5.51
C THR A 217 30.57 -12.14 6.34
N ASP A 218 30.22 -12.25 7.62
CA ASP A 218 30.19 -11.16 8.58
C ASP A 218 30.62 -11.65 9.96
N PRO A 219 31.93 -11.68 10.24
CA PRO A 219 32.47 -12.17 11.51
C PRO A 219 32.09 -11.32 12.71
N VAL A 220 31.80 -10.01 12.50
CA VAL A 220 31.41 -9.10 13.58
C VAL A 220 29.99 -9.45 14.04
N LEU A 221 29.05 -9.51 13.13
CA LEU A 221 27.65 -9.89 13.39
C LEU A 221 27.58 -11.33 13.96
N ALA A 222 28.38 -12.25 13.42
CA ALA A 222 28.46 -13.62 13.95
C ALA A 222 28.89 -13.64 15.42
N ARG A 223 29.85 -12.80 15.81
CA ARG A 223 30.29 -12.67 17.20
C ARG A 223 29.23 -12.07 18.10
N GLU A 224 28.53 -11.03 17.63
CA GLU A 224 27.44 -10.39 18.38
C GLU A 224 26.32 -11.39 18.67
N ILE A 225 25.79 -12.05 17.63
CA ILE A 225 24.73 -13.04 17.78
C ILE A 225 25.17 -14.20 18.67
N ARG A 226 26.43 -14.66 18.54
CA ARG A 226 26.96 -15.71 19.38
C ARG A 226 26.97 -15.31 20.85
N THR A 227 27.51 -14.14 21.16
CA THR A 227 27.67 -13.69 22.55
C THR A 227 26.31 -13.40 23.19
N GLU A 228 25.39 -12.81 22.45
CA GLU A 228 24.10 -12.39 23.01
C GLU A 228 23.06 -13.49 23.05
N LEU A 229 23.04 -14.34 22.03
CA LEU A 229 21.99 -15.32 21.82
C LEU A 229 22.50 -16.76 21.95
N ALA A 230 23.50 -17.19 21.17
CA ALA A 230 23.88 -18.58 21.10
C ALA A 230 24.58 -19.11 22.37
N ASP A 231 25.46 -18.32 22.97
CA ASP A 231 26.24 -18.70 24.17
C ASP A 231 25.55 -18.29 25.48
N ASN A 232 24.40 -17.61 25.40
CA ASN A 232 23.66 -17.19 26.60
C ASN A 232 23.08 -18.42 27.32
N ARG A 233 23.60 -18.70 28.52
CA ARG A 233 23.23 -19.86 29.34
C ARG A 233 22.26 -19.52 30.48
N SER A 234 21.71 -18.29 30.50
CA SER A 234 20.70 -17.95 31.50
C SER A 234 19.44 -18.79 31.34
N SER A 235 18.78 -19.10 32.45
CA SER A 235 17.50 -19.81 32.47
C SER A 235 16.42 -19.11 31.64
N ASP A 236 16.54 -17.77 31.57
CA ASP A 236 15.54 -16.94 30.90
C ASP A 236 15.74 -16.83 29.38
N PHE A 237 16.81 -17.47 28.85
CA PHE A 237 17.12 -17.36 27.42
C PHE A 237 16.08 -18.04 26.54
N SER A 238 15.63 -19.23 26.92
CA SER A 238 14.54 -19.94 26.22
C SER A 238 13.25 -19.12 26.21
N ASP A 239 12.96 -18.44 27.32
CA ASP A 239 11.77 -17.61 27.46
C ASP A 239 11.84 -16.37 26.56
N ILE A 240 13.04 -15.80 26.41
CA ILE A 240 13.26 -14.65 25.51
C ILE A 240 13.07 -15.04 24.05
N LEU A 241 13.66 -16.18 23.63
CA LEU A 241 13.47 -16.67 22.27
C LEU A 241 12.00 -17.00 21.99
N ALA A 242 11.35 -17.69 22.94
CA ALA A 242 9.92 -18.00 22.84
C ALA A 242 9.08 -16.71 22.77
N TRP A 243 9.43 -15.72 23.60
CA TRP A 243 8.74 -14.43 23.62
C TRP A 243 8.92 -13.64 22.31
N VAL A 244 10.11 -13.64 21.71
CA VAL A 244 10.32 -13.02 20.39
C VAL A 244 9.61 -13.81 19.31
N SER A 245 9.78 -15.14 19.28
CA SER A 245 9.20 -16.01 18.24
C SER A 245 7.68 -15.96 18.24
N CYS A 246 7.01 -15.90 19.40
CA CYS A 246 5.55 -15.89 19.47
C CYS A 246 4.91 -14.69 18.77
N LYS A 247 5.62 -13.54 18.64
CA LYS A 247 5.12 -12.39 17.89
C LYS A 247 5.09 -12.70 16.39
N PHE A 248 6.16 -13.33 15.89
CA PHE A 248 6.24 -13.72 14.49
C PHE A 248 5.37 -14.94 14.18
N ASP A 249 5.21 -15.88 15.11
CA ASP A 249 4.34 -17.04 14.94
C ASP A 249 2.93 -16.64 14.55
N ARG A 250 2.41 -15.58 15.17
CA ARG A 250 1.07 -15.07 14.85
C ARG A 250 0.94 -14.63 13.40
N LEU A 251 1.97 -13.98 12.85
CA LEU A 251 2.02 -13.59 11.44
C LEU A 251 2.31 -14.79 10.53
N VAL A 252 3.33 -15.59 10.85
CA VAL A 252 3.81 -16.67 9.99
C VAL A 252 2.87 -17.88 9.95
N ARG A 253 2.00 -18.08 10.97
CA ARG A 253 0.97 -19.13 10.93
C ARG A 253 -0.12 -18.85 9.90
N SER A 254 -0.38 -17.60 9.56
CA SER A 254 -1.29 -17.27 8.48
C SER A 254 -0.78 -17.85 7.16
N ARG A 255 -1.64 -18.63 6.47
CA ARG A 255 -1.31 -19.16 5.14
C ARG A 255 -1.04 -18.02 4.16
N VAL A 256 -1.87 -16.99 4.18
CA VAL A 256 -1.71 -15.79 3.33
C VAL A 256 -0.34 -15.15 3.56
N MET A 257 0.09 -14.95 4.81
CA MET A 257 1.41 -14.37 5.10
C MET A 257 2.56 -15.20 4.54
N ARG A 258 2.47 -16.54 4.62
CA ARG A 258 3.48 -17.42 4.04
C ARG A 258 3.51 -17.36 2.51
N GLU A 259 2.34 -17.29 1.88
CA GLU A 259 2.26 -17.18 0.42
C GLU A 259 2.76 -15.81 -0.06
N VAL A 260 2.35 -14.74 0.61
CA VAL A 260 2.71 -13.36 0.22
C VAL A 260 4.19 -13.08 0.49
N PHE A 261 4.71 -13.42 1.68
CA PHE A 261 6.06 -13.02 2.11
C PHE A 261 7.09 -14.16 2.18
N GLY A 262 6.67 -15.43 2.04
CA GLY A 262 7.53 -16.56 2.29
C GLY A 262 8.49 -16.93 1.17
N SER A 263 8.21 -16.53 -0.06
CA SER A 263 9.00 -16.94 -1.23
C SER A 263 10.31 -16.16 -1.41
N GLY A 264 10.47 -15.01 -0.74
CA GLY A 264 11.55 -14.05 -1.00
C GLY A 264 11.52 -13.43 -2.40
N ARG A 265 10.55 -13.81 -3.24
CA ARG A 265 10.33 -13.24 -4.58
C ARG A 265 9.32 -12.10 -4.52
N GLU A 266 9.24 -11.36 -5.58
CA GLU A 266 8.31 -10.25 -5.74
C GLU A 266 7.62 -10.40 -7.09
N THR A 267 6.28 -10.39 -7.08
CA THR A 267 5.47 -10.41 -8.31
C THR A 267 4.82 -9.05 -8.58
N LEU A 268 4.74 -8.15 -7.60
CA LEU A 268 4.13 -6.85 -7.71
C LEU A 268 5.20 -5.75 -7.80
N ASP A 269 5.31 -5.10 -8.94
CA ASP A 269 6.17 -3.92 -9.13
C ASP A 269 5.36 -2.63 -8.87
N VAL A 270 5.21 -2.26 -7.60
CA VAL A 270 4.52 -1.02 -7.20
C VAL A 270 5.17 0.22 -7.82
N ALA A 271 6.51 0.24 -7.91
CA ALA A 271 7.24 1.37 -8.50
C ALA A 271 6.95 1.49 -10.00
N GLY A 272 6.95 0.38 -10.73
CA GLY A 272 6.59 0.37 -12.16
C GLY A 272 5.15 0.79 -12.40
N ILE A 273 4.19 0.37 -11.58
CA ILE A 273 2.79 0.81 -11.65
C ILE A 273 2.70 2.32 -11.46
N ILE A 274 3.36 2.85 -10.43
CA ILE A 274 3.38 4.28 -10.13
C ILE A 274 4.04 5.07 -11.28
N ASP A 275 5.18 4.62 -11.79
CA ASP A 275 5.94 5.29 -12.87
C ASP A 275 5.17 5.30 -14.20
N THR A 276 4.35 4.30 -14.44
CA THR A 276 3.53 4.20 -15.67
C THR A 276 2.17 4.89 -15.54
N GLY A 277 1.81 5.40 -14.35
CA GLY A 277 0.46 5.91 -14.07
C GLY A 277 -0.58 4.77 -14.15
N GLY A 278 -0.19 3.57 -13.71
CA GLY A 278 -1.06 2.40 -13.63
C GLY A 278 -2.08 2.50 -12.49
N ILE A 279 -2.95 1.53 -12.42
CA ILE A 279 -4.04 1.45 -11.46
C ILE A 279 -3.85 0.17 -10.65
N LEU A 280 -3.64 0.31 -9.34
CA LEU A 280 -3.50 -0.79 -8.40
C LEU A 280 -4.75 -0.85 -7.50
N LEU A 281 -5.56 -1.88 -7.69
CA LEU A 281 -6.73 -2.14 -6.87
C LEU A 281 -6.44 -3.31 -5.93
N VAL A 282 -6.61 -3.09 -4.63
CA VAL A 282 -6.27 -4.07 -3.60
C VAL A 282 -7.50 -4.37 -2.75
N ASP A 283 -7.99 -5.58 -2.91
CA ASP A 283 -8.94 -6.19 -2.00
C ASP A 283 -8.16 -6.88 -0.89
N LEU A 284 -8.22 -6.29 0.30
CA LEU A 284 -7.54 -6.81 1.49
C LEU A 284 -8.26 -8.00 2.11
N ALA A 285 -9.49 -8.28 1.68
CA ALA A 285 -10.33 -9.40 2.11
C ALA A 285 -10.28 -9.64 3.64
N THR A 286 -10.29 -8.57 4.44
CA THR A 286 -10.06 -8.61 5.89
C THR A 286 -10.91 -9.64 6.63
N PRO A 287 -12.21 -9.83 6.29
CA PRO A 287 -13.03 -10.85 6.94
C PRO A 287 -12.54 -12.29 6.71
N ALA A 288 -11.89 -12.57 5.57
CA ALA A 288 -11.40 -13.89 5.20
C ALA A 288 -9.98 -14.15 5.72
N VAL A 289 -9.08 -13.17 5.61
CA VAL A 289 -7.65 -13.35 5.91
C VAL A 289 -7.25 -12.94 7.32
N GLY A 290 -8.11 -12.22 8.01
CA GLY A 290 -7.87 -11.69 9.35
C GLY A 290 -7.22 -10.31 9.38
N GLU A 291 -7.44 -9.59 10.48
CA GLU A 291 -7.08 -8.17 10.60
C GLU A 291 -5.57 -7.93 10.56
N ASP A 292 -4.78 -8.69 11.33
CA ASP A 292 -3.31 -8.48 11.38
C ASP A 292 -2.65 -8.72 10.03
N THR A 293 -3.11 -9.76 9.30
CA THR A 293 -2.59 -10.10 7.97
C THR A 293 -2.91 -8.99 6.96
N SER A 294 -4.16 -8.56 6.89
CA SER A 294 -4.59 -7.50 5.97
C SER A 294 -3.91 -6.16 6.29
N ARG A 295 -3.77 -5.83 7.58
CA ARG A 295 -3.04 -4.63 8.03
C ARG A 295 -1.58 -4.66 7.61
N PHE A 296 -0.88 -5.76 7.86
CA PHE A 296 0.55 -5.87 7.53
C PHE A 296 0.80 -5.75 6.02
N VAL A 297 -0.03 -6.41 5.18
CA VAL A 297 0.06 -6.29 3.72
C VAL A 297 -0.23 -4.86 3.26
N ALA A 298 -1.29 -4.23 3.77
CA ALA A 298 -1.66 -2.86 3.42
C ALA A 298 -0.56 -1.86 3.79
N MET A 299 0.00 -1.96 5.00
CA MET A 299 1.11 -1.10 5.44
C MET A 299 2.37 -1.33 4.60
N THR A 300 2.66 -2.58 4.20
CA THR A 300 3.76 -2.90 3.28
C THR A 300 3.55 -2.22 1.91
N LEU A 301 2.35 -2.27 1.35
CA LEU A 301 2.02 -1.61 0.08
C LEU A 301 2.11 -0.08 0.19
N LEU A 302 1.70 0.50 1.32
CA LEU A 302 1.85 1.93 1.59
C LEU A 302 3.33 2.35 1.68
N MET A 303 4.16 1.54 2.33
CA MET A 303 5.61 1.75 2.38
C MET A 303 6.23 1.68 0.98
N GLU A 304 5.88 0.67 0.19
CA GLU A 304 6.35 0.54 -1.20
C GLU A 304 5.94 1.75 -2.04
N ALA A 305 4.69 2.20 -1.90
CA ALA A 305 4.19 3.38 -2.60
C ALA A 305 4.92 4.66 -2.16
N GLU A 306 5.15 4.86 -0.85
CA GLU A 306 5.89 6.01 -0.33
C GLU A 306 7.32 6.04 -0.88
N MET A 307 8.02 4.91 -0.85
CA MET A 307 9.38 4.79 -1.37
C MET A 307 9.43 5.06 -2.88
N ALA A 308 8.49 4.51 -3.65
CA ALA A 308 8.41 4.71 -5.09
C ALA A 308 8.12 6.18 -5.45
N LEU A 309 7.13 6.78 -4.81
CA LEU A 309 6.74 8.18 -5.03
C LEU A 309 7.88 9.15 -4.69
N THR A 310 8.53 8.97 -3.53
CA THR A 310 9.64 9.83 -3.11
C THR A 310 10.88 9.69 -3.99
N SER A 311 11.06 8.53 -4.64
CA SER A 311 12.17 8.30 -5.57
C SER A 311 12.00 9.00 -6.93
N ARG A 312 10.79 9.42 -7.31
CA ARG A 312 10.49 10.04 -8.63
C ARG A 312 11.34 11.27 -8.92
N ARG A 313 11.56 12.16 -7.95
CA ARG A 313 12.42 13.35 -8.11
C ARG A 313 13.90 13.00 -8.25
N ARG A 314 14.38 11.99 -7.55
CA ARG A 314 15.80 11.57 -7.58
C ARG A 314 16.21 11.01 -8.93
N THR A 315 15.29 10.41 -9.66
CA THR A 315 15.55 9.72 -10.94
C THR A 315 15.12 10.51 -12.17
N GLY A 316 14.44 11.65 -12.01
CA GLY A 316 13.85 12.41 -13.11
C GLY A 316 12.76 11.65 -13.89
N ARG A 317 12.32 10.50 -13.39
CA ARG A 317 11.39 9.59 -14.07
C ARG A 317 9.94 10.11 -14.14
N GLY A 318 9.55 11.04 -13.26
CA GLY A 318 8.21 11.61 -13.26
C GLY A 318 7.93 12.61 -14.39
N ALA A 319 8.96 13.05 -15.10
CA ALA A 319 8.84 14.01 -16.20
C ALA A 319 8.95 13.29 -17.55
N ARG A 320 7.95 12.48 -17.91
CA ARG A 320 7.92 11.83 -19.24
C ARG A 320 7.83 12.90 -20.33
N GLY A 321 8.89 12.98 -21.14
CA GLY A 321 8.90 13.69 -22.41
C GLY A 321 9.56 15.05 -22.44
N ARG A 322 10.25 15.50 -21.39
CA ARG A 322 11.04 16.76 -21.46
C ARG A 322 12.52 16.50 -21.25
N HIS A 323 13.30 16.81 -22.27
CA HIS A 323 14.76 16.87 -22.17
C HIS A 323 15.17 17.81 -21.01
N PRO A 324 16.10 17.41 -20.13
CA PRO A 324 16.68 18.31 -19.16
C PRO A 324 17.46 19.38 -19.95
N GLY A 325 16.95 20.60 -20.04
CA GLY A 325 17.73 21.69 -20.58
C GLY A 325 17.04 22.81 -21.34
N ARG A 326 15.73 22.77 -21.63
CA ARG A 326 15.05 23.92 -22.25
C ARG A 326 13.58 24.02 -21.87
N GLY A 327 13.28 24.52 -20.67
CA GLY A 327 12.00 25.16 -20.39
C GLY A 327 12.11 26.66 -20.69
N PRO A 328 11.09 27.31 -21.26
CA PRO A 328 11.07 28.77 -21.30
C PRO A 328 11.13 29.30 -19.87
N ALA A 329 11.98 30.32 -19.66
CA ALA A 329 12.17 30.99 -18.38
C ALA A 329 10.80 31.38 -17.79
N GLY A 330 10.48 30.83 -16.61
CA GLY A 330 9.27 31.19 -15.85
C GLY A 330 8.27 30.08 -15.57
N ARG A 331 8.44 28.82 -16.04
CA ARG A 331 7.58 27.71 -15.57
C ARG A 331 8.19 27.03 -14.35
N PRO A 332 7.37 26.75 -13.30
CA PRO A 332 7.82 25.98 -12.14
C PRO A 332 8.33 24.60 -12.56
N GLU A 333 9.21 24.04 -11.74
CA GLU A 333 9.80 22.70 -11.87
C GLU A 333 8.77 21.68 -12.36
N ALA A 334 9.18 20.79 -13.27
CA ALA A 334 8.31 19.78 -13.89
C ALA A 334 7.46 19.05 -12.83
N GLU A 335 6.17 19.34 -12.82
CA GLU A 335 5.21 18.66 -11.96
C GLU A 335 5.15 17.19 -12.35
N CYS A 336 5.33 16.29 -11.35
CA CYS A 336 5.09 14.88 -11.53
C CYS A 336 3.60 14.63 -11.81
N ASP A 337 3.28 13.69 -12.69
CA ASP A 337 1.91 13.28 -12.91
C ASP A 337 1.27 12.84 -11.57
N PRO A 338 0.02 13.26 -11.27
CA PRO A 338 -0.64 12.93 -10.01
C PRO A 338 -0.79 11.42 -9.85
N PHE A 339 -0.53 10.92 -8.63
CA PHE A 339 -0.83 9.56 -8.24
C PHE A 339 -1.62 9.57 -6.94
N LEU A 340 -2.80 8.95 -6.93
CA LEU A 340 -3.68 8.94 -5.78
C LEU A 340 -3.53 7.65 -4.97
N VAL A 341 -3.36 7.79 -3.66
CA VAL A 341 -3.43 6.70 -2.68
C VAL A 341 -4.74 6.84 -1.94
N VAL A 342 -5.67 5.95 -2.24
CA VAL A 342 -7.03 5.93 -1.67
C VAL A 342 -7.11 4.82 -0.63
N VAL A 343 -7.45 5.19 0.61
CA VAL A 343 -7.55 4.22 1.71
C VAL A 343 -8.93 4.32 2.33
N ASP A 344 -9.71 3.28 2.20
CA ASP A 344 -10.94 3.13 2.98
C ASP A 344 -10.62 2.55 4.35
N GLU A 345 -11.34 2.99 5.36
CA GLU A 345 -11.15 2.62 6.77
C GLU A 345 -9.69 2.77 7.25
N VAL A 346 -9.10 3.96 7.05
CA VAL A 346 -7.68 4.25 7.33
C VAL A 346 -7.25 3.93 8.77
N GLN A 347 -8.18 3.90 9.73
CA GLN A 347 -7.89 3.51 11.11
C GLN A 347 -7.30 2.09 11.22
N ARG A 348 -7.52 1.25 10.21
CA ARG A 348 -6.98 -0.12 10.16
C ARG A 348 -5.53 -0.17 9.68
N VAL A 349 -5.04 0.86 8.99
CA VAL A 349 -3.74 0.81 8.28
C VAL A 349 -2.85 2.03 8.58
N GLN A 350 -2.99 2.61 9.78
CA GLN A 350 -2.14 3.70 10.22
C GLN A 350 -0.67 3.25 10.27
N CYS A 351 0.22 4.00 9.64
CA CYS A 351 1.66 3.74 9.64
C CYS A 351 2.46 5.00 9.32
N ASP A 352 3.75 4.98 9.62
CA ASP A 352 4.66 6.12 9.39
C ASP A 352 4.74 6.51 7.92
N SER A 353 4.73 5.53 7.01
CA SER A 353 4.75 5.79 5.56
C SER A 353 3.55 6.61 5.11
N LEU A 354 2.36 6.35 5.66
CA LEU A 354 1.17 7.14 5.38
C LEU A 354 1.28 8.56 5.94
N SER A 355 1.82 8.72 7.15
CA SER A 355 2.08 10.01 7.77
C SER A 355 3.09 10.84 6.95
N ARG A 356 4.15 10.20 6.44
CA ARG A 356 5.13 10.85 5.54
C ARG A 356 4.51 11.25 4.20
N LEU A 357 3.64 10.40 3.62
CA LEU A 357 2.91 10.74 2.40
C LEU A 357 2.00 11.97 2.59
N LEU A 358 1.32 12.07 3.74
CA LEU A 358 0.53 13.27 4.08
C LEU A 358 1.40 14.52 4.23
N ALA A 359 2.57 14.41 4.87
CA ALA A 359 3.44 15.57 5.13
C ALA A 359 4.19 16.05 3.87
N GLU A 360 4.63 15.13 3.02
CA GLU A 360 5.57 15.43 1.94
C GLU A 360 5.12 15.00 0.54
N GLY A 361 4.13 14.14 0.44
CA GLY A 361 3.73 13.47 -0.81
C GLY A 361 3.40 14.43 -1.95
N ARG A 362 2.82 15.59 -1.63
CA ARG A 362 2.52 16.62 -2.62
C ARG A 362 3.72 17.03 -3.49
N LYS A 363 4.91 17.09 -2.90
CA LYS A 363 6.16 17.44 -3.62
C LYS A 363 6.50 16.44 -4.72
N PHE A 364 5.96 15.24 -4.63
CA PHE A 364 6.20 14.11 -5.54
C PHE A 364 4.98 13.78 -6.40
N GLY A 365 3.96 14.64 -6.39
CA GLY A 365 2.71 14.43 -7.10
C GLY A 365 1.79 13.40 -6.44
N ALA A 366 2.03 13.03 -5.18
CA ALA A 366 1.16 12.11 -4.45
C ALA A 366 -0.04 12.83 -3.85
N GLY A 367 -1.24 12.33 -4.11
CA GLY A 367 -2.48 12.68 -3.41
C GLY A 367 -2.92 11.53 -2.51
N VAL A 368 -3.36 11.85 -1.30
CA VAL A 368 -3.86 10.85 -0.36
C VAL A 368 -5.32 11.15 -0.06
N VAL A 369 -6.19 10.16 -0.24
CA VAL A 369 -7.63 10.22 0.04
C VAL A 369 -7.92 9.23 1.16
N LEU A 370 -8.21 9.73 2.35
CA LEU A 370 -8.40 8.92 3.55
C LEU A 370 -9.85 8.98 4.03
N ALA A 371 -10.49 7.82 4.11
CA ALA A 371 -11.82 7.69 4.67
C ALA A 371 -11.79 6.94 6.02
N HIS A 372 -12.55 7.44 6.99
CA HIS A 372 -12.76 6.77 8.28
C HIS A 372 -14.14 7.10 8.87
N GLN A 373 -14.51 6.35 9.92
CA GLN A 373 -15.83 6.48 10.52
C GLN A 373 -15.86 7.47 11.68
N HIS A 374 -14.86 7.43 12.55
CA HIS A 374 -14.76 8.22 13.78
C HIS A 374 -13.35 8.75 13.98
N LEU A 375 -13.21 10.02 14.34
CA LEU A 375 -11.93 10.67 14.63
C LEU A 375 -11.18 9.97 15.78
N GLY A 376 -11.90 9.47 16.80
CA GLY A 376 -11.32 8.74 17.92
C GLY A 376 -10.67 7.39 17.58
N GLN A 377 -10.80 6.91 16.35
CA GLN A 377 -10.14 5.69 15.87
C GLN A 377 -8.72 5.96 15.35
N LEU A 378 -8.39 7.22 15.12
CA LEU A 378 -7.06 7.61 14.64
C LEU A 378 -6.15 7.91 15.82
N SER A 379 -4.88 7.54 15.69
CA SER A 379 -3.86 7.97 16.64
C SER A 379 -3.75 9.51 16.63
N PRO A 380 -3.39 10.14 17.75
CA PRO A 380 -3.25 11.60 17.80
C PRO A 380 -2.27 12.15 16.75
N SER A 381 -1.19 11.41 16.45
CA SER A 381 -0.21 11.77 15.44
C SER A 381 -0.80 11.72 14.02
N MET A 382 -1.51 10.65 13.67
CA MET A 382 -2.17 10.50 12.36
C MET A 382 -3.26 11.55 12.17
N LEU A 383 -4.09 11.77 13.20
CA LEU A 383 -5.13 12.79 13.14
C LEU A 383 -4.54 14.19 12.95
N GLY A 384 -3.47 14.53 13.71
CA GLY A 384 -2.77 15.80 13.55
C GLY A 384 -2.16 15.97 12.16
N ALA A 385 -1.52 14.92 11.63
CA ALA A 385 -0.97 14.93 10.27
C ALA A 385 -2.06 15.12 9.20
N LEU A 386 -3.19 14.44 9.35
CA LEU A 386 -4.33 14.54 8.44
C LEU A 386 -4.96 15.93 8.46
N GLU A 387 -5.20 16.49 9.64
CA GLU A 387 -5.80 17.82 9.79
C GLU A 387 -4.89 18.95 9.31
N ALA A 388 -3.58 18.80 9.47
CA ALA A 388 -2.60 19.79 9.02
C ALA A 388 -2.40 19.81 7.50
N ASN A 389 -2.53 18.65 6.84
CA ASN A 389 -2.10 18.48 5.45
C ASN A 389 -3.25 18.28 4.46
N ALA A 390 -4.44 17.81 4.90
CA ALA A 390 -5.58 17.61 4.01
C ALA A 390 -6.33 18.93 3.80
N ALA A 391 -6.16 19.51 2.60
CA ALA A 391 -6.81 20.74 2.22
C ALA A 391 -8.28 20.56 1.78
N THR A 392 -8.69 19.34 1.46
CA THR A 392 -10.09 19.01 1.14
C THR A 392 -10.68 18.23 2.30
N LEU A 393 -11.85 18.66 2.78
CA LEU A 393 -12.63 17.97 3.80
C LEU A 393 -14.03 17.67 3.28
N LEU A 394 -14.44 16.40 3.41
CA LEU A 394 -15.81 15.96 3.15
C LEU A 394 -16.37 15.30 4.43
N ALA A 395 -17.24 16.03 5.13
CA ALA A 395 -17.85 15.56 6.37
C ALA A 395 -19.29 15.12 6.10
N PHE A 396 -19.49 13.81 6.10
CA PHE A 396 -20.81 13.19 6.09
C PHE A 396 -21.44 13.24 7.48
N ARG A 397 -22.65 12.70 7.63
CA ARG A 397 -23.29 12.57 8.94
C ARG A 397 -22.36 11.86 9.93
N SER A 398 -22.09 12.51 11.06
CA SER A 398 -21.15 12.07 12.08
C SER A 398 -21.75 12.15 13.48
N SER A 399 -21.11 11.53 14.47
CA SER A 399 -21.47 11.66 15.89
C SER A 399 -21.20 13.06 16.44
N GLY A 400 -21.73 13.38 17.63
CA GLY A 400 -21.69 14.74 18.18
C GLY A 400 -20.28 15.33 18.30
N VAL A 401 -19.30 14.58 18.81
CA VAL A 401 -17.91 15.04 18.99
C VAL A 401 -17.21 15.23 17.63
N ASP A 402 -17.34 14.25 16.74
CA ASP A 402 -16.77 14.30 15.42
C ASP A 402 -17.42 15.39 14.56
N ALA A 403 -18.74 15.56 14.70
CA ALA A 403 -19.49 16.61 14.03
C ALA A 403 -19.02 18.01 14.47
N ALA A 404 -18.77 18.22 15.76
CA ALA A 404 -18.28 19.50 16.28
C ALA A 404 -16.89 19.80 15.70
N ARG A 405 -15.96 18.84 15.71
CA ARG A 405 -14.60 19.02 15.20
C ARG A 405 -14.57 19.24 13.68
N ALA A 406 -15.39 18.51 12.94
CA ALA A 406 -15.54 18.73 11.50
C ALA A 406 -16.16 20.12 11.20
N HIS A 407 -17.14 20.55 12.01
CA HIS A 407 -17.76 21.87 11.90
C HIS A 407 -16.73 23.00 12.09
N ASP A 408 -15.85 22.88 13.09
CA ASP A 408 -14.78 23.86 13.33
C ASP A 408 -13.86 23.99 12.12
N ARG A 409 -13.52 22.88 11.46
CA ARG A 409 -12.69 22.87 10.24
C ARG A 409 -13.42 23.40 9.01
N LEU A 410 -14.73 23.24 8.92
CA LEU A 410 -15.56 23.78 7.83
C LEU A 410 -15.73 25.30 7.92
N GLY A 411 -15.47 25.90 9.08
CA GLY A 411 -15.48 27.35 9.29
C GLY A 411 -16.79 28.01 8.95
N THR A 412 -17.04 28.31 7.69
CA THR A 412 -18.22 29.04 7.18
C THR A 412 -19.47 28.16 6.97
N TRP A 413 -19.46 26.92 7.42
CA TRP A 413 -20.59 26.00 7.24
C TRP A 413 -21.86 26.49 7.94
N THR A 414 -22.93 26.67 7.17
CA THR A 414 -24.24 27.12 7.65
C THR A 414 -25.38 26.14 7.31
N GLY A 415 -25.05 25.00 6.71
CA GLY A 415 -26.02 24.02 6.20
C GLY A 415 -26.74 23.16 7.26
N GLY A 416 -26.63 23.54 8.54
CA GLY A 416 -27.28 22.86 9.66
C GLY A 416 -26.37 21.81 10.35
N PRO A 417 -26.88 21.09 11.37
CA PRO A 417 -26.07 20.17 12.16
C PRO A 417 -25.61 18.95 11.33
N LEU A 418 -24.32 18.68 11.33
CA LEU A 418 -23.73 17.52 10.63
C LEU A 418 -24.31 16.17 11.12
N THR A 419 -24.81 16.12 12.35
CA THR A 419 -25.48 14.94 12.91
C THR A 419 -26.80 14.55 12.21
N ARG A 420 -27.36 15.46 11.41
CA ARG A 420 -28.65 15.30 10.72
C ARG A 420 -28.54 15.31 9.20
N LEU A 421 -27.34 15.34 8.65
CA LEU A 421 -27.16 15.27 7.21
C LEU A 421 -27.79 13.98 6.63
N PRO A 422 -28.55 14.08 5.54
CA PRO A 422 -29.02 12.90 4.82
C PRO A 422 -27.85 12.05 4.32
N SER A 423 -28.08 10.78 4.08
CA SER A 423 -27.09 9.92 3.41
C SER A 423 -26.75 10.48 2.02
N LEU A 424 -25.52 10.23 1.55
CA LEU A 424 -24.95 10.74 0.31
C LEU A 424 -24.78 12.26 0.27
N ARG A 425 -24.95 12.96 1.39
CA ARG A 425 -24.64 14.39 1.50
C ARG A 425 -23.49 14.65 2.45
N ALA A 426 -22.57 15.49 2.02
CA ALA A 426 -21.42 15.89 2.81
C ALA A 426 -21.33 17.43 2.88
N ALA A 427 -21.01 17.96 4.05
CA ALA A 427 -20.49 19.30 4.18
C ALA A 427 -19.05 19.31 3.69
N THR A 428 -18.73 20.16 2.73
CA THR A 428 -17.50 20.00 1.93
C THR A 428 -16.77 21.33 1.80
N THR A 429 -15.45 21.31 2.02
CA THR A 429 -14.51 22.33 1.53
C THR A 429 -13.54 21.66 0.56
N LEU A 430 -13.22 22.30 -0.55
CA LEU A 430 -12.29 21.79 -1.55
C LEU A 430 -11.01 22.61 -1.58
N ALA A 431 -9.90 21.95 -1.86
CA ALA A 431 -8.67 22.63 -2.24
C ALA A 431 -8.90 23.47 -3.51
N SER A 432 -8.38 24.68 -3.54
CA SER A 432 -8.39 25.56 -4.70
C SER A 432 -6.98 26.09 -4.98
N PRO A 433 -6.69 26.65 -6.17
CA PRO A 433 -5.40 27.27 -6.46
C PRO A 433 -5.00 28.34 -5.43
N HIS A 434 -5.98 29.04 -4.88
CA HIS A 434 -5.79 30.17 -3.96
C HIS A 434 -6.01 29.83 -2.47
N GLY A 435 -6.22 28.54 -2.12
CA GLY A 435 -6.47 28.11 -0.74
C GLY A 435 -7.51 27.00 -0.65
N GLN A 436 -8.64 27.29 0.00
CA GLN A 436 -9.81 26.42 0.10
C GLN A 436 -11.07 27.16 -0.33
N THR A 437 -12.08 26.45 -0.82
CA THR A 437 -13.41 27.00 -1.07
C THR A 437 -14.13 27.32 0.23
N GLN A 438 -15.16 28.13 0.18
CA GLN A 438 -16.16 28.16 1.23
C GLN A 438 -16.84 26.80 1.37
N ALA A 439 -17.39 26.52 2.55
CA ALA A 439 -18.08 25.26 2.79
C ALA A 439 -19.44 25.23 2.09
N PHE A 440 -19.74 24.11 1.43
CA PHE A 440 -21.00 23.88 0.71
C PHE A 440 -21.51 22.46 0.91
N THR A 441 -22.76 22.18 0.51
CA THR A 441 -23.31 20.83 0.51
C THR A 441 -23.01 20.13 -0.80
N LEU A 442 -22.25 19.05 -0.72
CA LEU A 442 -22.05 18.12 -1.83
C LEU A 442 -23.06 16.97 -1.72
N GLN A 443 -23.84 16.75 -2.75
CA GLN A 443 -24.59 15.52 -2.98
C GLN A 443 -23.69 14.59 -3.81
N VAL A 444 -23.24 13.49 -3.23
CA VAL A 444 -22.48 12.46 -3.98
C VAL A 444 -23.42 11.79 -4.97
N ASP A 445 -23.00 11.70 -6.21
CA ASP A 445 -23.76 11.01 -7.21
C ASP A 445 -23.82 9.50 -6.85
N HIS A 446 -25.01 8.97 -6.72
CA HIS A 446 -25.25 7.57 -6.52
C HIS A 446 -25.70 6.96 -7.86
N ASN A 447 -24.88 6.07 -8.39
CA ASN A 447 -25.30 5.30 -9.54
C ASN A 447 -26.14 4.12 -9.03
N GLU A 448 -27.45 4.21 -9.14
CA GLU A 448 -28.36 3.12 -8.75
C GLU A 448 -28.09 1.83 -9.54
N ARG A 449 -27.52 1.95 -10.74
CA ARG A 449 -27.06 0.80 -11.54
C ARG A 449 -26.04 -0.07 -10.82
N VAL A 450 -25.23 0.49 -9.91
CA VAL A 450 -24.19 -0.30 -9.23
C VAL A 450 -24.77 -1.34 -8.28
N ALA A 451 -25.91 -1.08 -7.66
CA ALA A 451 -26.64 -2.11 -6.90
C ALA A 451 -27.17 -3.24 -7.80
N ALA A 452 -27.39 -2.93 -9.09
CA ALA A 452 -27.81 -3.87 -10.12
C ALA A 452 -26.65 -4.50 -10.93
N LEU A 453 -25.40 -4.05 -10.73
CA LEU A 453 -24.23 -4.56 -11.46
C LEU A 453 -23.89 -6.03 -11.15
N ILE A 454 -24.42 -6.58 -10.05
CA ILE A 454 -24.27 -8.01 -9.72
C ILE A 454 -25.00 -8.89 -10.75
N ASP A 455 -26.02 -8.34 -11.43
CA ASP A 455 -26.81 -9.03 -12.46
C ASP A 455 -26.53 -8.48 -13.89
N ASP A 456 -25.51 -7.65 -14.06
CA ASP A 456 -25.12 -7.08 -15.35
C ASP A 456 -23.99 -7.90 -15.98
N ASP A 457 -24.29 -8.65 -17.04
CA ASP A 457 -23.35 -9.51 -17.75
C ASP A 457 -22.09 -8.75 -18.18
N GLU A 458 -22.21 -7.50 -18.63
CA GLU A 458 -21.08 -6.67 -19.07
C GLU A 458 -20.14 -6.29 -17.90
N ALA A 459 -20.70 -6.04 -16.72
CA ALA A 459 -19.92 -5.79 -15.51
C ALA A 459 -19.18 -7.04 -15.04
N CYS A 460 -19.84 -8.20 -15.09
CA CYS A 460 -19.23 -9.50 -14.81
C CYS A 460 -18.08 -9.79 -15.76
N ASP A 461 -18.27 -9.58 -17.06
CA ASP A 461 -17.24 -9.78 -18.09
C ASP A 461 -15.99 -8.92 -17.83
N ARG A 462 -16.16 -7.66 -17.37
CA ARG A 462 -15.02 -6.78 -16.99
C ARG A 462 -14.26 -7.31 -15.78
N ILE A 463 -14.99 -7.74 -14.75
CA ILE A 463 -14.39 -8.33 -13.55
C ILE A 463 -13.61 -9.59 -13.94
N ASP A 464 -14.22 -10.48 -14.71
CA ASP A 464 -13.61 -11.73 -15.18
C ASP A 464 -12.36 -11.48 -16.04
N ALA A 465 -12.38 -10.46 -16.89
CA ALA A 465 -11.21 -10.07 -17.71
C ALA A 465 -10.03 -9.62 -16.85
N VAL A 466 -10.27 -8.80 -15.82
CA VAL A 466 -9.24 -8.33 -14.88
C VAL A 466 -8.76 -9.48 -14.01
N GLU A 467 -9.65 -10.35 -13.53
CA GLU A 467 -9.31 -11.56 -12.77
C GLU A 467 -8.47 -12.53 -13.61
N ALA A 468 -8.82 -12.79 -14.85
CA ALA A 468 -8.04 -13.63 -15.74
C ALA A 468 -6.63 -13.05 -16.01
N ALA A 469 -6.51 -11.73 -16.06
CA ALA A 469 -5.21 -11.06 -16.16
C ALA A 469 -4.39 -11.24 -14.86
N ARG A 470 -5.03 -11.08 -13.68
CA ARG A 470 -4.43 -11.30 -12.37
C ARG A 470 -3.90 -12.73 -12.22
N VAL A 471 -4.71 -13.72 -12.55
CA VAL A 471 -4.33 -15.15 -12.46
C VAL A 471 -3.14 -15.44 -13.36
N ARG A 472 -3.11 -14.94 -14.58
CA ARG A 472 -1.97 -15.09 -15.49
C ARG A 472 -0.71 -14.45 -14.94
N TRP A 473 -0.84 -13.27 -14.37
CA TRP A 473 0.28 -12.51 -13.82
C TRP A 473 0.89 -13.18 -12.58
N ASN A 474 0.05 -13.71 -11.65
CA ASN A 474 0.48 -14.41 -10.44
C ASN A 474 0.80 -15.90 -10.68
N GLY A 475 0.22 -16.51 -11.72
CA GLY A 475 0.31 -17.94 -11.99
C GLY A 475 1.67 -18.40 -12.56
N PHE A 476 2.52 -17.48 -13.01
CA PHE A 476 3.81 -17.83 -13.62
C PHE A 476 4.86 -18.32 -12.62
N ASP A 477 4.65 -18.15 -11.33
CA ASP A 477 5.61 -18.56 -10.32
C ASP A 477 5.04 -19.60 -9.37
N ARG A 478 4.87 -20.83 -9.85
CA ARG A 478 4.58 -22.02 -9.04
C ARG A 478 5.79 -22.48 -8.22
N ALA A 479 6.77 -21.64 -7.95
CA ALA A 479 7.77 -21.95 -6.95
C ALA A 479 7.03 -22.19 -5.64
N ARG A 480 6.98 -23.45 -5.24
CA ARG A 480 6.32 -23.91 -4.02
C ARG A 480 6.74 -23.03 -2.85
N PRO A 481 5.80 -22.41 -2.12
CA PRO A 481 6.15 -21.63 -0.95
C PRO A 481 6.85 -22.52 0.06
N LEU A 482 7.76 -21.93 0.85
CA LEU A 482 8.35 -22.61 1.99
C LEU A 482 7.22 -22.95 2.97
N ASN A 483 6.77 -24.20 2.96
CA ASN A 483 5.81 -24.67 3.96
C ASN A 483 6.53 -24.97 5.29
N ALA A 484 5.76 -25.22 6.35
CA ALA A 484 6.32 -25.53 7.66
C ALA A 484 7.25 -26.77 7.63
N GLU A 485 7.00 -27.73 6.72
CA GLU A 485 7.87 -28.89 6.52
C GLU A 485 9.19 -28.53 5.84
N ASP A 486 9.17 -27.58 4.88
CA ASP A 486 10.37 -27.13 4.19
C ASP A 486 11.24 -26.29 5.13
N LEU A 487 10.63 -25.49 5.99
CA LEU A 487 11.32 -24.77 7.08
C LEU A 487 11.91 -25.74 8.10
N GLU A 488 11.18 -26.80 8.47
CA GLU A 488 11.68 -27.82 9.39
C GLU A 488 12.77 -28.70 8.76
N LYS A 489 12.66 -29.02 7.47
CA LYS A 489 13.73 -29.69 6.70
C LYS A 489 14.96 -28.80 6.56
N ALA A 490 14.78 -27.50 6.30
CA ALA A 490 15.86 -26.52 6.27
C ALA A 490 16.56 -26.42 7.63
N ARG A 491 15.77 -26.37 8.71
CA ARG A 491 16.25 -26.39 10.08
C ARG A 491 17.04 -27.66 10.38
N LYS A 492 16.50 -28.86 10.10
CA LYS A 492 17.18 -30.13 10.33
C LYS A 492 18.48 -30.25 9.56
N ARG A 493 18.55 -29.78 8.33
CA ARG A 493 19.76 -29.76 7.51
C ARG A 493 20.82 -28.78 8.01
N LEU A 494 20.39 -27.57 8.48
CA LEU A 494 21.28 -26.63 9.17
C LEU A 494 21.85 -27.25 10.46
N LEU A 495 21.02 -27.95 11.23
CA LEU A 495 21.42 -28.65 12.44
C LEU A 495 22.38 -29.84 12.16
N GLN A 496 22.11 -30.64 11.16
CA GLN A 496 22.98 -31.76 10.77
C GLN A 496 24.37 -31.29 10.33
N ARG A 497 24.47 -30.17 9.61
CA ARG A 497 25.76 -29.59 9.23
C ARG A 497 26.47 -28.89 10.39
N ALA A 498 25.73 -28.46 11.38
CA ALA A 498 26.28 -27.91 12.61
C ALA A 498 26.89 -29.03 13.46
N SER A 499 26.38 -30.27 13.37
CA SER A 499 26.90 -31.45 14.07
C SER A 499 28.10 -32.10 13.33
N ASP A 500 28.13 -32.01 12.02
CA ASP A 500 29.21 -32.53 11.19
C ASP A 500 30.39 -31.53 11.14
N GLY A 501 31.06 -31.21 12.20
CA GLY A 501 32.13 -30.22 12.36
C GLY A 501 32.95 -29.92 11.10
N PRO A 502 33.81 -28.90 11.05
CA PRO A 502 34.65 -28.67 9.88
C PRO A 502 35.42 -29.95 9.56
N ALA A 503 35.18 -30.50 8.37
CA ALA A 503 35.99 -31.62 7.87
C ALA A 503 37.46 -31.17 8.01
N GLU A 504 38.23 -31.85 8.85
CA GLU A 504 39.68 -31.72 8.86
C GLU A 504 40.15 -31.92 7.42
N GLU A 505 40.74 -30.91 6.83
CA GLU A 505 41.47 -31.03 5.58
C GLU A 505 42.65 -31.96 5.81
N ASP A 506 42.40 -33.26 5.66
CA ASP A 506 43.45 -34.24 5.52
C ASP A 506 44.15 -34.00 4.18
N LYS A 507 45.37 -33.52 4.28
CA LYS A 507 46.36 -33.56 3.21
C LYS A 507 46.61 -35.02 2.88
N LYS A 508 45.92 -35.58 1.87
CA LYS A 508 46.41 -36.66 1.03
C LYS A 508 45.54 -36.85 -0.22
N GLY A 509 46.25 -36.93 -1.30
CA GLY A 509 45.83 -36.82 -2.69
C GLY A 509 44.82 -37.83 -3.22
N SER A 510 44.34 -37.47 -4.36
CA SER A 510 43.75 -38.22 -5.47
C SER A 510 42.46 -39.01 -5.23
N GLY A 511 41.40 -38.58 -5.88
CA GLY A 511 40.40 -39.46 -6.42
C GLY A 511 38.96 -39.23 -5.96
N SER A 512 38.17 -38.76 -6.93
CA SER A 512 36.69 -38.75 -7.00
C SER A 512 35.91 -37.77 -6.16
N SER A 513 35.49 -36.73 -6.86
CA SER A 513 34.55 -35.71 -6.47
C SER A 513 33.14 -36.26 -6.22
N SER A 514 32.65 -36.22 -4.99
CA SER A 514 31.24 -36.08 -4.71
C SER A 514 31.05 -34.75 -3.97
N SER A 515 30.77 -33.69 -4.73
CA SER A 515 30.45 -32.39 -4.22
C SER A 515 29.10 -32.43 -3.47
N GLY A 516 29.16 -32.55 -2.15
CA GLY A 516 27.99 -32.27 -1.31
C GLY A 516 27.62 -30.81 -1.39
N THR A 517 26.72 -30.49 -2.28
CA THR A 517 26.11 -29.15 -2.38
C THR A 517 25.39 -28.80 -1.07
N SER A 518 25.64 -27.60 -0.57
CA SER A 518 24.96 -27.06 0.61
C SER A 518 23.46 -27.01 0.37
N PHE A 519 22.62 -27.27 1.40
CA PHE A 519 21.19 -26.99 1.31
C PHE A 519 20.93 -25.56 0.81
N LEU A 520 21.73 -24.61 1.31
CA LEU A 520 21.69 -23.24 0.83
C LEU A 520 22.11 -23.16 -0.67
N ASP A 521 23.11 -23.95 -1.08
CA ASP A 521 23.54 -24.00 -2.46
C ASP A 521 22.52 -24.73 -3.34
N GLU A 522 21.88 -25.79 -2.84
CA GLU A 522 20.82 -26.53 -3.53
C GLU A 522 19.52 -25.71 -3.58
N TRP A 523 19.19 -25.00 -2.49
CA TRP A 523 18.07 -24.06 -2.43
C TRP A 523 18.31 -22.85 -3.35
N LEU A 524 19.52 -22.27 -3.34
CA LEU A 524 19.93 -21.20 -4.25
C LEU A 524 20.00 -21.67 -5.71
N ALA A 525 20.49 -22.92 -5.95
CA ALA A 525 20.56 -23.51 -7.28
C ALA A 525 19.16 -23.79 -7.86
N ASN A 526 18.27 -24.37 -7.06
CA ASN A 526 16.87 -24.61 -7.46
C ASN A 526 16.13 -23.30 -7.74
N ARG A 527 16.48 -22.25 -7.01
CA ARG A 527 15.91 -20.94 -7.20
C ARG A 527 16.45 -20.21 -8.43
N ARG A 528 17.75 -20.38 -8.74
CA ARG A 528 18.38 -19.87 -9.98
C ARG A 528 17.88 -20.63 -11.21
N ALA A 529 17.69 -21.93 -11.12
CA ALA A 529 17.16 -22.76 -12.19
C ALA A 529 15.72 -22.38 -12.57
N SER A 530 14.86 -22.09 -11.56
CA SER A 530 13.48 -21.63 -11.79
C SER A 530 13.39 -20.17 -12.27
N GLY A 531 14.47 -19.38 -12.14
CA GLY A 531 14.56 -18.02 -12.65
C GLY A 531 15.14 -17.90 -14.08
N ALA A 532 15.82 -18.92 -14.55
CA ALA A 532 16.43 -18.91 -15.89
C ALA A 532 15.44 -19.24 -17.02
N ASP A 533 14.36 -19.97 -16.73
CA ASP A 533 13.33 -20.30 -17.73
C ASP A 533 12.40 -19.12 -18.07
N GLY A 534 12.43 -18.03 -17.26
CA GLY A 534 11.60 -16.84 -17.48
C GLY A 534 12.19 -15.79 -18.44
N SER A 535 13.47 -15.91 -18.85
CA SER A 535 14.15 -14.86 -19.66
C SER A 535 14.31 -15.18 -21.14
N ALA A 536 13.82 -16.32 -21.63
CA ALA A 536 14.06 -16.77 -23.01
C ALA A 536 12.85 -16.65 -23.96
N SER A 537 11.77 -15.92 -23.59
CA SER A 537 10.57 -15.80 -24.43
C SER A 537 10.14 -14.38 -24.78
N THR A 538 11.09 -13.44 -24.96
CA THR A 538 10.77 -12.14 -25.56
C THR A 538 11.76 -11.76 -26.64
N ALA A 539 11.80 -12.56 -27.72
CA ALA A 539 12.37 -12.16 -29.02
C ALA A 539 11.79 -13.07 -30.11
N SER A 540 10.58 -12.76 -30.57
CA SER A 540 10.10 -12.99 -31.95
C SER A 540 8.82 -12.22 -32.15
#